data_d54286341a6d6ca1be12018835842505
#
_entry.id   d54286341a6d6ca1be12018835842505
#
_cell.length_a   1.000
_cell.length_b   1.000
_cell.length_c   1.000
_cell.angle_alpha   90.00
_cell.angle_beta   90.00
_cell.angle_gamma   90.00
#
_symmetry.space_group_name_H-M   'P 1'
#
loop_
_entity.id
_entity.type
_entity.pdbx_description
1 polymer ?
#
loop_
_entity_poly.entity_id
_entity_poly.type
_entity_poly.pdbx_seq_one_letter_code
_entity_poly.pdbx_strand_id
1 'polypeptide(L)'
;MNAVGIDISRGKSMVAVLRPFGEIVLPPFTVGHSNAELNALAEQLKSIEGETRVVMEHTGRYYEPVANTLHNSGLFVRAVNPLLIKEYGGNSLRKVKTDKADAQKIARYALDNWADLRDYTPMDTIRYDLKTLN
;
A
#
# COMPACT_ATOMS: atom_id res chain seq x y z
N MET A 1 -12.62 6.97 6.21
CA MET A 1 -11.82 5.85 5.69
C MET A 1 -11.19 6.22 4.36
N ASN A 2 -9.88 6.33 4.36
CA ASN A 2 -9.13 6.57 3.13
C ASN A 2 -8.20 5.39 2.93
N ALA A 3 -8.42 4.63 1.86
CA ALA A 3 -7.58 3.49 1.55
C ALA A 3 -6.58 3.88 0.48
N VAL A 4 -5.31 3.74 0.81
CA VAL A 4 -4.23 4.05 -0.10
C VAL A 4 -3.65 2.74 -0.62
N GLY A 5 -3.71 2.54 -1.92
CA GLY A 5 -3.09 1.38 -2.55
C GLY A 5 -1.83 1.82 -3.25
N ILE A 6 -0.74 1.11 -3.01
CA ILE A 6 0.53 1.43 -3.63
C ILE A 6 1.03 0.21 -4.39
N ASP A 7 1.17 0.37 -5.70
CA ASP A 7 1.76 -0.63 -6.56
C ASP A 7 3.23 -0.28 -6.72
N ILE A 8 4.08 -1.06 -6.08
CA ILE A 8 5.51 -0.76 -6.00
C ILE A 8 6.26 -1.44 -7.12
N SER A 9 7.11 -0.67 -7.79
CA SER A 9 8.04 -1.22 -8.74
C SER A 9 9.41 -0.64 -8.46
N ARG A 10 10.35 -0.99 -9.30
CA ARG A 10 11.72 -0.59 -9.08
C ARG A 10 11.86 0.91 -9.31
N GLY A 11 12.24 1.62 -8.27
CA GLY A 11 12.53 3.06 -8.34
C GLY A 11 11.32 3.98 -8.33
N LYS A 12 10.11 3.43 -8.45
CA LYS A 12 8.91 4.28 -8.41
C LYS A 12 7.71 3.45 -8.02
N SER A 13 6.64 4.13 -7.65
CA SER A 13 5.40 3.48 -7.26
C SER A 13 4.20 4.23 -7.82
N MET A 14 3.11 3.50 -8.04
CA MET A 14 1.83 4.11 -8.39
C MET A 14 0.97 4.13 -7.16
N VAL A 15 0.35 5.28 -6.86
CA VAL A 15 -0.44 5.47 -5.65
C VAL A 15 -1.88 5.83 -6.04
N ALA A 16 -2.83 5.17 -5.38
CA ALA A 16 -4.25 5.50 -5.56
C ALA A 16 -4.89 5.65 -4.19
N VAL A 17 -5.81 6.57 -4.04
CA VAL A 17 -6.51 6.78 -2.78
C VAL A 17 -8.02 6.73 -3.03
N LEU A 18 -8.67 5.80 -2.35
CA LEU A 18 -10.11 5.59 -2.51
C LEU A 18 -10.83 5.65 -1.16
N ARG A 19 -12.11 5.95 -1.22
CA ARG A 19 -13.02 5.82 -0.07
C ARG A 19 -14.05 4.75 -0.39
N PRO A 20 -14.86 4.33 0.60
CA PRO A 20 -15.88 3.32 0.37
C PRO A 20 -16.79 3.67 -0.81
N PHE A 21 -17.30 2.64 -1.45
CA PHE A 21 -18.21 2.75 -2.59
C PHE A 21 -17.54 3.33 -3.83
N GLY A 22 -16.21 3.19 -3.92
CA GLY A 22 -15.51 3.59 -5.13
C GLY A 22 -15.24 5.06 -5.28
N GLU A 23 -15.45 5.84 -4.22
CA GLU A 23 -15.17 7.28 -4.29
C GLU A 23 -13.66 7.48 -4.44
N ILE A 24 -13.26 8.25 -5.45
CA ILE A 24 -11.85 8.53 -5.71
C ILE A 24 -11.45 9.80 -4.99
N VAL A 25 -10.52 9.66 -4.04
CA VAL A 25 -9.99 10.82 -3.31
C VAL A 25 -8.88 11.46 -4.12
N LEU A 26 -7.95 10.63 -4.60
CA LEU A 26 -6.88 11.07 -5.48
C LEU A 26 -6.78 10.06 -6.62
N PRO A 27 -6.84 10.53 -7.87
CA PRO A 27 -6.62 9.62 -9.00
C PRO A 27 -5.19 9.08 -8.97
N PRO A 28 -4.93 7.94 -9.57
CA PRO A 28 -3.61 7.33 -9.50
C PRO A 28 -2.51 8.27 -9.97
N PHE A 29 -1.43 8.30 -9.22
CA PHE A 29 -0.27 9.13 -9.56
C PHE A 29 1.02 8.40 -9.21
N THR A 30 2.09 8.78 -9.86
CA THR A 30 3.40 8.15 -9.67
C THR A 30 4.21 8.90 -8.64
N VAL A 31 4.97 8.15 -7.85
CA VAL A 31 5.87 8.73 -6.86
C VAL A 31 7.20 8.00 -6.95
N GLY A 32 8.30 8.73 -6.86
CA GLY A 32 9.63 8.12 -6.82
C GLY A 32 9.98 7.68 -5.42
N HIS A 33 11.11 7.00 -5.28
CA HIS A 33 11.50 6.42 -3.99
C HIS A 33 12.61 7.19 -3.27
N SER A 34 12.92 8.41 -3.70
CA SER A 34 13.87 9.22 -2.94
C SER A 34 13.26 9.59 -1.60
N ASN A 35 14.11 9.88 -0.62
CA ASN A 35 13.61 10.26 0.70
C ASN A 35 12.71 11.49 0.62
N ALA A 36 13.09 12.47 -0.21
CA ALA A 36 12.28 13.67 -0.36
C ALA A 36 10.90 13.35 -0.93
N GLU A 37 10.85 12.49 -1.94
CA GLU A 37 9.58 12.13 -2.57
C GLU A 37 8.69 11.32 -1.63
N LEU A 38 9.27 10.38 -0.90
CA LEU A 38 8.48 9.57 0.04
C LEU A 38 8.00 10.40 1.22
N ASN A 39 8.82 11.32 1.71
CA ASN A 39 8.39 12.21 2.77
C ASN A 39 7.28 13.16 2.31
N ALA A 40 7.38 13.65 1.08
CA ALA A 40 6.32 14.48 0.51
C ALA A 40 5.02 13.68 0.37
N LEU A 41 5.12 12.43 -0.05
CA LEU A 41 3.95 11.56 -0.12
C LEU A 41 3.32 11.38 1.25
N ALA A 42 4.15 11.13 2.28
CA ALA A 42 3.64 10.96 3.64
C ALA A 42 2.86 12.19 4.09
N GLU A 43 3.40 13.39 3.84
CA GLU A 43 2.71 14.62 4.21
C GLU A 43 1.40 14.79 3.45
N GLN A 44 1.41 14.46 2.17
CA GLN A 44 0.21 14.54 1.36
C GLN A 44 -0.88 13.61 1.90
N LEU A 45 -0.51 12.37 2.21
CA LEU A 45 -1.47 11.39 2.72
C LEU A 45 -1.98 11.76 4.10
N LYS A 46 -1.11 12.32 4.95
CA LYS A 46 -1.52 12.75 6.29
C LYS A 46 -2.45 13.95 6.25
N SER A 47 -2.43 14.72 5.17
CA SER A 47 -3.30 15.88 5.06
C SER A 47 -4.73 15.53 4.66
N ILE A 48 -4.98 14.29 4.26
CA ILE A 48 -6.32 13.85 3.88
C ILE A 48 -7.15 13.66 5.14
N GLU A 49 -8.33 14.25 5.15
CA GLU A 49 -9.20 14.17 6.31
C GLU A 49 -9.72 12.75 6.52
N GLY A 50 -9.72 12.30 7.76
CA GLY A 50 -10.21 10.98 8.10
C GLY A 50 -9.08 9.99 8.34
N GLU A 51 -9.46 8.78 8.74
CA GLU A 51 -8.49 7.72 9.00
C GLU A 51 -7.94 7.21 7.68
N THR A 52 -6.62 7.16 7.57
CA THR A 52 -5.94 6.72 6.35
C THR A 52 -5.12 5.47 6.62
N ARG A 53 -5.30 4.46 5.80
CA ARG A 53 -4.49 3.24 5.86
C ARG A 53 -3.87 2.97 4.51
N VAL A 54 -2.60 2.63 4.54
CA VAL A 54 -1.80 2.40 3.33
C VAL A 54 -1.54 0.90 3.20
N VAL A 55 -1.83 0.35 2.03
CA VAL A 55 -1.60 -1.07 1.76
C VAL A 55 -0.76 -1.20 0.50
N MET A 56 0.19 -2.13 0.54
CA MET A 56 1.05 -2.45 -0.59
C MET A 56 1.37 -3.93 -0.56
N GLU A 57 1.84 -4.47 -1.69
CA GLU A 57 2.28 -5.87 -1.75
C GLU A 57 3.73 -5.95 -1.31
N HIS A 58 4.07 -6.99 -0.53
CA HIS A 58 5.47 -7.17 -0.12
C HIS A 58 6.17 -8.07 -1.12
N THR A 59 6.45 -7.54 -2.29
CA THR A 59 7.20 -8.24 -3.33
C THR A 59 8.64 -7.76 -3.32
N GLY A 60 9.58 -8.68 -3.19
CA GLY A 60 11.00 -8.35 -3.20
C GLY A 60 11.36 -7.40 -2.08
N ARG A 61 12.31 -6.51 -2.35
CA ARG A 61 12.79 -5.56 -1.36
C ARG A 61 12.30 -4.15 -1.57
N TYR A 62 11.70 -3.89 -2.71
CA TYR A 62 11.40 -2.51 -3.09
C TYR A 62 10.34 -1.87 -2.22
N TYR A 63 9.51 -2.66 -1.55
CA TYR A 63 8.47 -2.11 -0.70
C TYR A 63 9.03 -1.57 0.63
N GLU A 64 10.15 -2.12 1.11
CA GLU A 64 10.65 -1.78 2.45
C GLU A 64 10.93 -0.31 2.66
N PRO A 65 11.65 0.38 1.77
CA PRO A 65 11.88 1.81 1.98
C PRO A 65 10.58 2.61 2.01
N VAL A 66 9.62 2.23 1.15
CA VAL A 66 8.33 2.91 1.10
C VAL A 66 7.57 2.67 2.40
N ALA A 67 7.45 1.40 2.81
CA ALA A 67 6.74 1.05 4.02
C ALA A 67 7.37 1.70 5.26
N ASN A 68 8.69 1.64 5.36
CA ASN A 68 9.38 2.21 6.51
C ASN A 68 9.20 3.72 6.60
N THR A 69 9.35 4.42 5.49
CA THR A 69 9.23 5.88 5.49
C THR A 69 7.82 6.31 5.86
N LEU A 70 6.82 5.68 5.26
CA LEU A 70 5.44 6.05 5.54
C LEU A 70 5.05 5.69 6.98
N HIS A 71 5.46 4.52 7.45
CA HIS A 71 5.17 4.12 8.82
C HIS A 71 5.85 5.05 9.83
N ASN A 72 7.12 5.39 9.60
CA ASN A 72 7.85 6.27 10.49
C ASN A 72 7.29 7.69 10.50
N SER A 73 6.55 8.05 9.46
CA SER A 73 5.88 9.35 9.41
C SER A 73 4.56 9.37 10.18
N GLY A 74 4.17 8.25 10.76
CA GLY A 74 2.96 8.17 11.55
C GLY A 74 1.75 7.59 10.84
N LEU A 75 1.92 7.08 9.62
CA LEU A 75 0.82 6.47 8.89
C LEU A 75 0.66 5.00 9.25
N PHE A 76 -0.57 4.52 9.17
CA PHE A 76 -0.86 3.09 9.25
C PHE A 76 -0.44 2.46 7.92
N VAL A 77 0.43 1.46 7.96
CA VAL A 77 0.94 0.81 6.76
C VAL A 77 0.82 -0.70 6.90
N ARG A 78 0.39 -1.36 5.85
CA ARG A 78 0.36 -2.82 5.83
C ARG A 78 0.88 -3.34 4.50
N ALA A 79 1.89 -4.18 4.56
CA ALA A 79 2.38 -4.90 3.39
C ALA A 79 1.74 -6.29 3.39
N VAL A 80 1.14 -6.67 2.28
CA VAL A 80 0.39 -7.93 2.20
C VAL A 80 0.99 -8.87 1.17
N ASN A 81 0.70 -10.14 1.35
CA ASN A 81 1.13 -11.16 0.40
C ASN A 81 0.48 -10.90 -0.96
N PRO A 82 1.27 -10.90 -2.05
CA PRO A 82 0.72 -10.67 -3.38
C PRO A 82 -0.42 -11.61 -3.76
N LEU A 83 -0.44 -12.81 -3.23
CA LEU A 83 -1.52 -13.74 -3.52
C LEU A 83 -2.88 -13.23 -3.06
N LEU A 84 -2.91 -12.50 -1.96
CA LEU A 84 -4.16 -11.95 -1.46
C LEU A 84 -4.74 -10.94 -2.43
N ILE A 85 -3.87 -10.14 -3.04
CA ILE A 85 -4.31 -9.17 -4.04
C ILE A 85 -4.68 -9.86 -5.33
N LYS A 86 -3.90 -10.87 -5.73
CA LYS A 86 -4.16 -11.58 -6.97
C LYS A 86 -5.52 -12.25 -6.96
N GLU A 87 -5.91 -12.82 -5.82
CA GLU A 87 -7.17 -13.53 -5.68
C GLU A 87 -8.35 -12.60 -5.42
N TYR A 88 -8.07 -11.41 -4.98
CA TYR A 88 -9.11 -10.46 -4.64
C TYR A 88 -9.87 -10.01 -5.89
N GLY A 89 -11.16 -9.88 -5.75
CA GLY A 89 -11.99 -9.43 -6.85
C GLY A 89 -12.36 -10.51 -7.84
N GLY A 90 -11.93 -11.72 -7.60
CA GLY A 90 -12.27 -12.85 -8.41
C GLY A 90 -11.66 -12.82 -9.78
N ASN A 91 -12.26 -13.52 -10.70
CA ASN A 91 -11.73 -13.69 -12.01
C ASN A 91 -12.19 -12.66 -12.95
N SER A 92 -11.39 -11.76 -13.27
CA SER A 92 -11.70 -10.90 -14.36
C SER A 92 -10.95 -11.40 -15.58
N LEU A 93 -11.66 -11.85 -16.54
CA LEU A 93 -11.05 -12.40 -17.74
C LEU A 93 -10.52 -11.34 -18.66
N ARG A 94 -10.99 -10.12 -18.50
CA ARG A 94 -10.51 -9.05 -19.33
C ARG A 94 -9.75 -8.08 -18.52
N LYS A 95 -8.58 -8.41 -18.18
CA LYS A 95 -7.82 -7.52 -17.48
C LYS A 95 -6.87 -6.82 -18.31
N VAL A 96 -6.95 -5.52 -18.26
CA VAL A 96 -5.83 -4.73 -18.69
C VAL A 96 -5.03 -4.50 -17.45
N LYS A 97 -3.89 -5.11 -17.36
CA LYS A 97 -3.03 -4.89 -16.23
C LYS A 97 -2.25 -3.62 -16.42
N THR A 98 -2.53 -2.64 -15.61
CA THR A 98 -1.77 -1.39 -15.59
C THR A 98 -1.43 -1.08 -14.14
N ASP A 99 -0.38 -0.31 -13.94
CA ASP A 99 0.01 0.11 -12.60
C ASP A 99 -1.12 0.87 -11.92
N LYS A 100 -1.86 1.68 -12.70
CA LYS A 100 -2.98 2.44 -12.14
C LYS A 100 -4.09 1.52 -11.65
N ALA A 101 -4.44 0.52 -12.46
CA ALA A 101 -5.48 -0.43 -12.08
C ALA A 101 -5.05 -1.27 -10.90
N ASP A 102 -3.77 -1.63 -10.85
CA ASP A 102 -3.23 -2.43 -9.76
C ASP A 102 -3.26 -1.63 -8.45
N ALA A 103 -2.87 -0.35 -8.48
CA ALA A 103 -2.91 0.48 -7.29
C ALA A 103 -4.35 0.64 -6.78
N GLN A 104 -5.31 0.83 -7.69
CA GLN A 104 -6.71 0.92 -7.29
C GLN A 104 -7.25 -0.40 -6.74
N LYS A 105 -6.80 -1.51 -7.30
CA LYS A 105 -7.21 -2.83 -6.79
C LYS A 105 -6.70 -3.04 -5.36
N ILE A 106 -5.47 -2.64 -5.09
CA ILE A 106 -4.91 -2.74 -3.75
C ILE A 106 -5.71 -1.86 -2.78
N ALA A 107 -6.07 -0.64 -3.20
CA ALA A 107 -6.88 0.23 -2.36
C ALA A 107 -8.25 -0.39 -2.07
N ARG A 108 -8.88 -1.00 -3.06
CA ARG A 108 -10.18 -1.66 -2.85
C ARG A 108 -10.05 -2.85 -1.91
N TYR A 109 -8.96 -3.60 -2.04
CA TYR A 109 -8.68 -4.70 -1.11
C TYR A 109 -8.62 -4.16 0.33
N ALA A 110 -7.95 -3.03 0.52
CA ALA A 110 -7.83 -2.43 1.84
C ALA A 110 -9.20 -2.05 2.40
N LEU A 111 -10.08 -1.51 1.57
CA LEU A 111 -11.42 -1.14 2.03
C LEU A 111 -12.23 -2.37 2.44
N ASP A 112 -12.19 -3.42 1.63
CA ASP A 112 -12.97 -4.62 1.89
C ASP A 112 -12.45 -5.43 3.07
N ASN A 113 -11.19 -5.26 3.42
CA ASN A 113 -10.55 -6.00 4.51
C ASN A 113 -10.11 -5.08 5.64
N TRP A 114 -10.72 -3.92 5.73
CA TRP A 114 -10.29 -2.86 6.65
C TRP A 114 -10.13 -3.34 8.09
N ALA A 115 -11.09 -4.07 8.58
CA ALA A 115 -11.08 -4.53 9.98
C ALA A 115 -9.97 -5.54 10.25
N ASP A 116 -9.49 -6.22 9.21
CA ASP A 116 -8.47 -7.25 9.35
C ASP A 116 -7.05 -6.75 9.15
N LEU A 117 -6.89 -5.49 8.73
CA LEU A 117 -5.57 -4.94 8.50
C LEU A 117 -4.84 -4.70 9.82
N ARG A 118 -3.55 -5.01 9.82
CA ARG A 118 -2.69 -4.76 10.97
C ARG A 118 -1.56 -3.84 10.55
N ASP A 119 -1.21 -2.92 11.43
CA ASP A 119 -0.17 -1.96 11.14
C ASP A 119 1.18 -2.66 10.99
N TYR A 120 2.01 -2.11 10.13
CA TYR A 120 3.35 -2.60 9.86
C TYR A 120 4.31 -2.09 10.92
N THR A 121 5.16 -2.97 11.44
CA THR A 121 6.25 -2.54 12.29
C THR A 121 7.54 -3.21 11.84
N PRO A 122 8.66 -2.49 11.85
CA PRO A 122 9.93 -3.11 11.53
C PRO A 122 10.29 -4.26 12.46
N MET A 123 9.76 -4.25 13.67
CA MET A 123 9.98 -5.32 14.64
C MET A 123 9.42 -6.65 14.18
N ASP A 124 8.34 -6.61 13.44
CA ASP A 124 7.73 -7.85 12.95
C ASP A 124 8.68 -8.58 12.00
N THR A 125 9.38 -7.83 11.17
CA THR A 125 10.35 -8.41 10.26
C THR A 125 11.49 -9.07 11.03
N ILE A 126 11.98 -8.38 12.04
CA ILE A 126 13.07 -8.90 12.88
C ILE A 126 12.64 -10.17 13.60
N ARG A 127 11.46 -10.17 14.17
CA ARG A 127 10.94 -11.34 14.87
C ARG A 127 10.80 -12.52 13.95
N TYR A 128 10.31 -12.29 12.75
CA TYR A 128 10.12 -13.33 11.78
C TYR A 128 11.46 -13.97 11.41
N ASP A 129 12.47 -13.14 11.20
CA ASP A 129 13.80 -13.61 10.86
C ASP A 129 14.39 -14.45 12.00
N LEU A 130 14.20 -14.04 13.24
CA LEU A 130 14.68 -14.80 14.38
C LEU A 130 14.01 -16.16 14.46
N LYS A 131 12.72 -16.22 14.19
CA LYS A 131 12.04 -17.50 14.17
C LYS A 131 12.55 -18.39 13.06
N THR A 132 12.88 -17.82 11.94
CA THR A 132 13.38 -18.57 10.81
C THR A 132 14.75 -19.18 11.11
N LEU A 133 15.55 -18.48 11.88
CA LEU A 133 16.88 -18.94 12.24
C LEU A 133 16.87 -20.07 13.28
N ASN A 134 15.80 -20.19 13.98
CA ASN A 134 15.64 -21.25 14.97
C ASN A 134 15.07 -22.51 14.35
#